data_3d2845817b2652cd347406aad655cac0
#
_entry.id   3d2845817b2652cd347406aad655cac0
#
_cell.length_a   1.000
_cell.length_b   1.000
_cell.length_c   1.000
_cell.angle_alpha   90.00
_cell.angle_beta   90.00
_cell.angle_gamma   90.00
#
_symmetry.space_group_name_H-M   'P 1'
#
loop_
_entity.id
_entity.type
_entity.pdbx_description
1 polymer ?
#
loop_
_entity_poly.entity_id
_entity_poly.type
_entity_poly.pdbx_seq_one_letter_code
_entity_poly.pdbx_strand_id
1 'polypeptide(L)'
;MSDKQFLELPYGKDDFPLLREGNCYFVDKTPYLKTVFTDQSAVLLFTRPRRFGKTLLISMFDSFLKINPEKPFDNSKQLELFKGTKILEDKEFCDKFMGQCPVIAITLKKVEGTNFNELYESFASAVYDVALRYSYLKNSNKLDKSDKDELENLTTKSYLLKIENQQTVKDALKTLSRLLYKEYGRRAILLIDEYDVPLAAASYRDRVNKVLYKNRPDFVADCHDKMVALMKGFFDLLKTSLGDEGAIGKAVITGCLKVAKNSLFTGVNNFNVCSVVDREQKYTGIIGFTKDETYKFLKDYEFEDFSEKVKEHYDGYKFFDKEMFCPWDVVNFIKKNFELKQQGKFTKIKADNYWSGTTSDKSLSGYIGYLTDNDNQKMQNLVDGKSISFKLNESMNYDTLSEHNSDDFWSLLLHTGYLTLDWEKTEDEELSKDHSTNKNVVARIPNLEILDCFDTNIKARFSSEFIKHNLHNKLVNALSSGNQKEIYDIFFDMLQKYVSIRDTATKAPLENYYHGFINGIFASCESIISEYHSNYESGNGYPDITFKAERNTKAVIIEIKAAPTGSDIVTLSETALSQIEEKKYAEPFMTNRMIQSIYAYGIAFAGKNCFITCKKLK
;
A
#
# COMPACT_ATOMS: atom_id res chain seq x y z
N MET A 1 40.28 11.72 8.22
CA MET A 1 39.09 11.14 7.58
C MET A 1 39.12 11.66 6.16
N SER A 2 39.18 10.80 5.14
CA SER A 2 39.16 11.24 3.74
C SER A 2 37.82 11.89 3.47
N ASP A 3 37.83 13.10 2.86
CA ASP A 3 36.63 13.77 2.36
C ASP A 3 36.00 12.93 1.23
N LYS A 4 35.38 11.82 1.59
CA LYS A 4 34.61 11.02 0.64
C LYS A 4 33.36 11.83 0.28
N GLN A 5 33.31 12.35 -0.93
CA GLN A 5 32.15 13.04 -1.45
C GLN A 5 31.08 12.00 -1.80
N PHE A 6 29.98 11.98 -1.01
CA PHE A 6 28.83 11.15 -1.31
C PHE A 6 27.99 11.81 -2.42
N LEU A 7 27.38 10.98 -3.27
CA LEU A 7 26.35 11.45 -4.19
C LEU A 7 25.12 11.93 -3.41
N GLU A 8 24.32 12.81 -3.99
CA GLU A 8 23.04 13.19 -3.39
C GLU A 8 22.09 11.98 -3.29
N LEU A 9 21.31 11.90 -2.21
CA LEU A 9 20.29 10.86 -2.09
C LEU A 9 19.10 11.14 -3.02
N PRO A 10 18.56 10.12 -3.72
CA PRO A 10 17.45 10.28 -4.67
C PRO A 10 16.09 10.46 -3.97
N TYR A 11 16.05 11.22 -2.88
CA TYR A 11 14.87 11.39 -2.05
C TYR A 11 13.78 12.19 -2.75
N GLY A 12 12.60 11.56 -2.95
CA GLY A 12 11.44 12.20 -3.57
C GLY A 12 11.61 12.51 -5.07
N LYS A 13 12.66 12.01 -5.72
CA LYS A 13 12.90 12.19 -7.15
C LYS A 13 12.39 10.98 -7.92
N ASP A 14 11.30 11.15 -8.64
CA ASP A 14 10.67 10.14 -9.51
C ASP A 14 10.81 10.47 -11.01
N ASP A 15 11.56 11.51 -11.33
CA ASP A 15 11.93 11.93 -12.69
C ASP A 15 13.42 11.64 -12.96
N PHE A 16 13.71 10.92 -14.04
CA PHE A 16 15.06 10.47 -14.36
C PHE A 16 16.02 11.61 -14.72
N PRO A 17 15.66 12.60 -15.57
CA PRO A 17 16.47 13.78 -15.81
C PRO A 17 16.85 14.52 -14.51
N LEU A 18 15.88 14.83 -13.67
CA LEU A 18 16.13 15.55 -12.39
C LEU A 18 17.05 14.76 -11.45
N LEU A 19 16.95 13.42 -11.49
CA LEU A 19 17.83 12.56 -10.71
C LEU A 19 19.27 12.62 -11.21
N ARG A 20 19.48 12.57 -12.53
CA ARG A 20 20.81 12.58 -13.15
C ARG A 20 21.48 13.95 -13.09
N GLU A 21 20.76 15.02 -13.44
CA GLU A 21 21.22 16.41 -13.37
C GLU A 21 21.56 16.83 -11.93
N GLY A 22 20.80 16.32 -10.96
CA GLY A 22 21.07 16.54 -9.53
C GLY A 22 22.20 15.67 -8.97
N ASN A 23 22.96 14.97 -9.80
CA ASN A 23 24.05 14.07 -9.39
C ASN A 23 23.65 13.11 -8.25
N CYS A 24 22.42 12.57 -8.31
CA CYS A 24 21.91 11.65 -7.30
C CYS A 24 22.41 10.23 -7.52
N TYR A 25 22.46 9.47 -6.42
CA TYR A 25 22.74 8.04 -6.50
C TYR A 25 21.66 7.35 -7.33
N PHE A 26 22.10 6.55 -8.30
CA PHE A 26 21.22 5.83 -9.22
C PHE A 26 21.56 4.33 -9.21
N VAL A 27 20.58 3.50 -8.88
CA VAL A 27 20.67 2.05 -9.06
C VAL A 27 20.40 1.77 -10.54
N ASP A 28 21.41 1.33 -11.25
CA ASP A 28 21.37 1.25 -12.72
C ASP A 28 20.42 0.15 -13.23
N LYS A 29 19.23 0.56 -13.63
CA LYS A 29 18.21 -0.27 -14.28
C LYS A 29 18.22 -0.14 -15.81
N THR A 30 19.17 0.60 -16.38
CA THR A 30 19.21 0.84 -17.84
C THR A 30 19.35 -0.43 -18.71
N PRO A 31 19.96 -1.54 -18.25
CA PRO A 31 19.95 -2.78 -19.04
C PRO A 31 18.54 -3.31 -19.39
N TYR A 32 17.54 -2.98 -18.57
CA TYR A 32 16.15 -3.36 -18.86
C TYR A 32 15.54 -2.64 -20.06
N LEU A 33 16.12 -1.52 -20.53
CA LEU A 33 15.76 -0.91 -21.82
C LEU A 33 15.86 -1.94 -22.94
N LYS A 34 17.00 -2.61 -23.05
CA LYS A 34 17.18 -3.67 -24.06
C LYS A 34 16.17 -4.79 -23.87
N THR A 35 16.06 -5.32 -22.66
CA THR A 35 15.15 -6.43 -22.35
C THR A 35 13.70 -6.12 -22.75
N VAL A 36 13.22 -4.90 -22.45
CA VAL A 36 11.84 -4.48 -22.73
C VAL A 36 11.62 -4.21 -24.22
N PHE A 37 12.52 -3.46 -24.86
CA PHE A 37 12.29 -3.02 -26.23
C PHE A 37 12.70 -4.03 -27.32
N THR A 38 13.38 -5.11 -26.94
CA THR A 38 13.61 -6.29 -27.80
C THR A 38 12.64 -7.45 -27.53
N ASP A 39 11.81 -7.36 -26.49
CA ASP A 39 10.77 -8.35 -26.22
C ASP A 39 9.72 -8.39 -27.35
N GLN A 40 9.23 -9.59 -27.67
CA GLN A 40 8.26 -9.78 -28.75
C GLN A 40 6.84 -9.32 -28.38
N SER A 41 6.55 -9.11 -27.09
CA SER A 41 5.24 -8.64 -26.66
C SER A 41 5.00 -7.20 -27.10
N ALA A 42 3.88 -6.95 -27.73
CA ALA A 42 3.50 -5.61 -28.18
C ALA A 42 3.10 -4.71 -26.99
N VAL A 43 2.52 -5.29 -25.97
CA VAL A 43 2.15 -4.61 -24.72
C VAL A 43 2.76 -5.34 -23.52
N LEU A 44 3.46 -4.59 -22.67
CA LEU A 44 4.01 -5.06 -21.40
C LEU A 44 3.36 -4.27 -20.26
N LEU A 45 2.71 -4.97 -19.35
CA LEU A 45 2.16 -4.40 -18.12
C LEU A 45 2.99 -4.87 -16.93
N PHE A 46 3.62 -3.93 -16.24
CA PHE A 46 4.33 -4.19 -14.99
C PHE A 46 3.47 -3.77 -13.79
N THR A 47 3.05 -4.75 -12.98
CA THR A 47 2.36 -4.45 -11.72
C THR A 47 3.31 -4.70 -10.56
N ARG A 48 3.55 -3.64 -9.77
CA ARG A 48 4.40 -3.66 -8.58
C ARG A 48 3.76 -2.82 -7.47
N PRO A 49 4.05 -3.10 -6.22
CA PRO A 49 3.56 -2.29 -5.10
C PRO A 49 3.90 -0.80 -5.26
N ARG A 50 3.23 0.03 -4.49
CA ARG A 50 3.54 1.47 -4.42
C ARG A 50 4.96 1.69 -3.92
N ARG A 51 5.61 2.80 -4.37
CA ARG A 51 6.95 3.23 -3.93
C ARG A 51 8.13 2.35 -4.36
N PHE A 52 7.89 1.39 -5.24
CA PHE A 52 8.94 0.54 -5.81
C PHE A 52 9.70 1.20 -6.98
N GLY A 53 9.32 2.40 -7.46
CA GLY A 53 10.04 3.11 -8.52
C GLY A 53 9.44 2.97 -9.92
N LYS A 54 8.14 2.64 -10.05
CA LYS A 54 7.43 2.53 -11.34
C LYS A 54 7.55 3.79 -12.20
N THR A 55 7.24 4.95 -11.62
CA THR A 55 7.31 6.26 -12.30
C THR A 55 8.72 6.57 -12.79
N LEU A 56 9.75 6.29 -11.98
CA LEU A 56 11.14 6.49 -12.38
C LEU A 56 11.54 5.62 -13.57
N LEU A 57 11.06 4.37 -13.63
CA LEU A 57 11.28 3.48 -14.77
C LEU A 57 10.68 4.07 -16.06
N ILE A 58 9.42 4.54 -15.99
CA ILE A 58 8.74 5.18 -17.13
C ILE A 58 9.47 6.45 -17.56
N SER A 59 9.91 7.30 -16.62
CA SER A 59 10.68 8.51 -16.90
C SER A 59 12.05 8.19 -17.55
N MET A 60 12.72 7.12 -17.10
CA MET A 60 13.96 6.65 -17.71
C MET A 60 13.74 6.19 -19.16
N PHE A 61 12.67 5.43 -19.42
CA PHE A 61 12.33 4.97 -20.76
C PHE A 61 11.98 6.14 -21.69
N ASP A 62 11.14 7.08 -21.23
CA ASP A 62 10.82 8.30 -21.98
C ASP A 62 12.10 9.07 -22.34
N SER A 63 12.95 9.30 -21.34
CA SER A 63 14.19 10.06 -21.51
C SER A 63 15.17 9.42 -22.49
N PHE A 64 15.24 8.09 -22.54
CA PHE A 64 16.11 7.36 -23.47
C PHE A 64 15.60 7.39 -24.91
N LEU A 65 14.30 7.18 -25.08
CA LEU A 65 13.71 6.89 -26.40
C LEU A 65 13.34 8.13 -27.20
N LYS A 66 12.85 9.18 -26.51
CA LYS A 66 12.13 10.29 -27.15
C LYS A 66 12.99 11.10 -28.09
N ILE A 67 12.44 11.36 -29.28
CA ILE A 67 12.98 12.28 -30.26
C ILE A 67 12.97 13.71 -29.69
N ASN A 68 14.07 14.44 -29.89
CA ASN A 68 14.10 15.87 -29.65
C ASN A 68 13.38 16.60 -30.80
N PRO A 69 12.25 17.31 -30.57
CA PRO A 69 11.54 17.98 -31.66
C PRO A 69 12.33 19.12 -32.31
N GLU A 70 13.26 19.76 -31.59
CA GLU A 70 14.11 20.83 -32.14
C GLU A 70 15.22 20.30 -33.05
N LYS A 71 15.73 19.11 -32.74
CA LYS A 71 16.79 18.40 -33.50
C LYS A 71 16.43 16.93 -33.61
N PRO A 72 15.52 16.57 -34.53
CA PRO A 72 15.08 15.18 -34.67
C PRO A 72 16.25 14.23 -34.92
N PHE A 73 16.24 13.10 -34.21
CA PHE A 73 17.24 12.03 -34.27
C PHE A 73 18.65 12.39 -33.73
N ASP A 74 18.85 13.58 -33.17
CA ASP A 74 20.05 13.91 -32.39
C ASP A 74 19.91 13.36 -30.95
N ASN A 75 20.84 12.51 -30.55
CA ASN A 75 20.86 11.84 -29.24
C ASN A 75 21.87 12.42 -28.24
N SER A 76 22.43 13.60 -28.55
CA SER A 76 23.48 14.22 -27.73
C SER A 76 23.06 14.43 -26.27
N LYS A 77 21.81 14.86 -26.05
CA LYS A 77 21.23 15.02 -24.70
C LYS A 77 21.12 13.69 -23.95
N GLN A 78 20.70 12.64 -24.65
CA GLN A 78 20.60 11.31 -24.06
C GLN A 78 21.97 10.75 -23.69
N LEU A 79 22.98 10.91 -24.54
CA LEU A 79 24.35 10.48 -24.27
C LEU A 79 24.90 11.13 -22.99
N GLU A 80 24.63 12.41 -22.78
CA GLU A 80 25.02 13.11 -21.56
C GLU A 80 24.25 12.59 -20.33
N LEU A 81 22.91 12.47 -20.44
CA LEU A 81 22.02 12.04 -19.35
C LEU A 81 22.32 10.62 -18.89
N PHE A 82 22.64 9.71 -19.83
CA PHE A 82 22.93 8.30 -19.57
C PHE A 82 24.43 8.01 -19.34
N LYS A 83 25.27 9.04 -19.28
CA LYS A 83 26.71 8.87 -19.06
C LYS A 83 27.00 7.99 -17.85
N GLY A 84 27.85 6.98 -18.01
CA GLY A 84 28.25 6.05 -16.97
C GLY A 84 27.22 4.95 -16.65
N THR A 85 26.16 4.81 -17.40
CA THR A 85 25.22 3.70 -17.29
C THR A 85 25.60 2.55 -18.22
N LYS A 86 25.19 1.32 -17.86
CA LYS A 86 25.53 0.10 -18.60
C LYS A 86 24.94 0.02 -20.00
N ILE A 87 23.80 0.69 -20.26
CA ILE A 87 23.17 0.64 -21.59
C ILE A 87 24.05 1.24 -22.67
N LEU A 88 24.93 2.21 -22.33
CA LEU A 88 25.84 2.80 -23.31
C LEU A 88 26.93 1.86 -23.83
N GLU A 89 27.12 0.71 -23.18
CA GLU A 89 28.01 -0.36 -23.66
C GLU A 89 27.42 -1.08 -24.90
N ASP A 90 26.08 -1.04 -25.05
CA ASP A 90 25.37 -1.63 -26.18
C ASP A 90 25.11 -0.60 -27.28
N LYS A 91 26.14 -0.34 -28.09
CA LYS A 91 26.08 0.68 -29.15
C LYS A 91 24.98 0.41 -30.18
N GLU A 92 24.85 -0.84 -30.62
CA GLU A 92 23.82 -1.21 -31.62
C GLU A 92 22.41 -0.89 -31.14
N PHE A 93 22.11 -1.22 -29.88
CA PHE A 93 20.83 -0.88 -29.28
C PHE A 93 20.66 0.64 -29.12
N CYS A 94 21.70 1.35 -28.68
CA CYS A 94 21.67 2.82 -28.56
C CYS A 94 21.43 3.49 -29.92
N ASP A 95 22.14 3.10 -30.98
CA ASP A 95 21.98 3.66 -32.32
C ASP A 95 20.56 3.46 -32.85
N LYS A 96 19.92 2.34 -32.53
CA LYS A 96 18.57 2.01 -32.98
C LYS A 96 17.46 2.74 -32.20
N PHE A 97 17.62 2.97 -30.91
CA PHE A 97 16.54 3.42 -30.03
C PHE A 97 16.76 4.75 -29.32
N MET A 98 18.01 5.13 -29.02
CA MET A 98 18.31 6.30 -28.21
C MET A 98 18.01 7.62 -28.96
N GLY A 99 16.98 8.35 -28.53
CA GLY A 99 16.51 9.57 -29.18
C GLY A 99 15.86 9.33 -30.54
N GLN A 100 15.45 8.08 -30.83
CA GLN A 100 15.01 7.64 -32.15
C GLN A 100 13.52 7.36 -32.27
N CYS A 101 12.76 7.41 -31.17
CA CYS A 101 11.36 7.03 -31.16
C CYS A 101 10.46 8.22 -30.80
N PRO A 102 9.33 8.45 -31.50
CA PRO A 102 8.25 9.25 -30.94
C PRO A 102 7.72 8.54 -29.69
N VAL A 103 7.57 9.25 -28.59
CA VAL A 103 7.09 8.68 -27.31
C VAL A 103 5.87 9.44 -26.84
N ILE A 104 4.80 8.74 -26.46
CA ILE A 104 3.65 9.31 -25.76
C ILE A 104 3.69 8.78 -24.33
N ALA A 105 4.12 9.63 -23.39
CA ALA A 105 4.19 9.29 -21.97
C ALA A 105 3.06 10.00 -21.20
N ILE A 106 2.21 9.23 -20.53
CA ILE A 106 1.12 9.73 -19.69
C ILE A 106 1.17 9.10 -18.29
N THR A 107 0.95 9.92 -17.27
CA THR A 107 0.72 9.43 -15.90
C THR A 107 -0.71 9.75 -15.47
N LEU A 108 -1.38 8.75 -14.92
CA LEU A 108 -2.75 8.89 -14.39
C LEU A 108 -2.77 9.02 -12.86
N LYS A 109 -1.60 9.20 -12.25
CA LYS A 109 -1.37 9.27 -10.79
C LYS A 109 -2.25 10.31 -10.06
N LYS A 110 -2.61 11.40 -10.73
CA LYS A 110 -3.35 12.53 -10.14
C LYS A 110 -4.85 12.50 -10.44
N VAL A 111 -5.37 11.45 -11.07
CA VAL A 111 -6.80 11.38 -11.38
C VAL A 111 -7.59 11.14 -10.10
N GLU A 112 -8.33 12.16 -9.68
CA GLU A 112 -9.15 12.16 -8.48
C GLU A 112 -10.38 13.06 -8.66
N GLY A 113 -11.41 12.84 -7.83
CA GLY A 113 -12.65 13.63 -7.86
C GLY A 113 -13.65 13.13 -6.84
N THR A 114 -14.70 13.91 -6.56
CA THR A 114 -15.79 13.55 -5.64
C THR A 114 -17.01 12.96 -6.35
N ASN A 115 -17.06 13.08 -7.67
CA ASN A 115 -18.10 12.57 -8.55
C ASN A 115 -17.49 12.26 -9.93
N PHE A 116 -18.27 11.65 -10.83
CA PHE A 116 -17.75 11.26 -12.15
C PHE A 116 -17.30 12.46 -12.99
N ASN A 117 -17.97 13.62 -12.93
CA ASN A 117 -17.57 14.78 -13.72
C ASN A 117 -16.19 15.29 -13.30
N GLU A 118 -15.91 15.40 -12.01
CA GLU A 118 -14.60 15.78 -11.51
C GLU A 118 -13.52 14.74 -11.86
N LEU A 119 -13.83 13.44 -11.76
CA LEU A 119 -12.94 12.36 -12.20
C LEU A 119 -12.62 12.46 -13.69
N TYR A 120 -13.64 12.75 -14.53
CA TYR A 120 -13.48 12.98 -15.95
C TYR A 120 -12.60 14.20 -16.23
N GLU A 121 -12.87 15.35 -15.60
CA GLU A 121 -12.09 16.56 -15.77
C GLU A 121 -10.61 16.35 -15.38
N SER A 122 -10.38 15.63 -14.29
CA SER A 122 -9.03 15.27 -13.85
C SER A 122 -8.32 14.36 -14.86
N PHE A 123 -9.02 13.37 -15.42
CA PHE A 123 -8.51 12.49 -16.48
C PHE A 123 -8.23 13.28 -17.78
N ALA A 124 -9.18 14.10 -18.21
CA ALA A 124 -9.03 14.95 -19.40
C ALA A 124 -7.90 15.97 -19.26
N SER A 125 -7.65 16.49 -18.04
CA SER A 125 -6.47 17.32 -17.76
C SER A 125 -5.17 16.57 -17.97
N ALA A 126 -5.07 15.32 -17.56
CA ALA A 126 -3.87 14.53 -17.81
C ALA A 126 -3.62 14.30 -19.32
N VAL A 127 -4.70 14.09 -20.09
CA VAL A 127 -4.63 13.99 -21.56
C VAL A 127 -4.21 15.31 -22.19
N TYR A 128 -4.77 16.44 -21.73
CA TYR A 128 -4.39 17.78 -22.17
C TYR A 128 -2.89 18.05 -21.95
N ASP A 129 -2.36 17.76 -20.77
CA ASP A 129 -0.96 18.00 -20.42
C ASP A 129 -0.01 17.21 -21.32
N VAL A 130 -0.42 16.01 -21.74
CA VAL A 130 0.32 15.22 -22.73
C VAL A 130 0.23 15.84 -24.12
N ALA A 131 -0.98 16.16 -24.58
CA ALA A 131 -1.20 16.72 -25.92
C ALA A 131 -0.44 18.04 -26.11
N LEU A 132 -0.37 18.87 -25.07
CA LEU A 132 0.32 20.15 -25.09
C LEU A 132 1.82 20.01 -25.43
N ARG A 133 2.47 18.91 -25.06
CA ARG A 133 3.88 18.63 -25.39
C ARG A 133 4.11 18.50 -26.90
N TYR A 134 3.07 18.21 -27.67
CA TYR A 134 3.09 18.01 -29.12
C TYR A 134 2.49 19.20 -29.87
N SER A 135 2.23 20.33 -29.19
CA SER A 135 1.68 21.55 -29.82
C SER A 135 2.52 22.09 -30.98
N TYR A 136 3.83 21.80 -30.99
CA TYR A 136 4.74 22.16 -32.08
C TYR A 136 4.32 21.53 -33.43
N LEU A 137 3.61 20.41 -33.43
CA LEU A 137 3.09 19.76 -34.64
C LEU A 137 2.08 20.63 -35.40
N LYS A 138 1.47 21.65 -34.78
CA LYS A 138 0.62 22.64 -35.47
C LYS A 138 1.38 23.38 -36.58
N ASN A 139 2.70 23.50 -36.45
CA ASN A 139 3.57 24.16 -37.41
C ASN A 139 4.14 23.17 -38.47
N SER A 140 3.82 21.90 -38.38
CA SER A 140 4.33 20.89 -39.33
C SER A 140 3.72 21.09 -40.72
N ASN A 141 4.59 20.93 -41.72
CA ASN A 141 4.17 20.92 -43.13
C ASN A 141 3.71 19.53 -43.62
N LYS A 142 3.90 18.49 -42.81
CA LYS A 142 3.48 17.11 -43.10
C LYS A 142 2.05 16.82 -42.68
N LEU A 143 1.46 17.69 -41.85
CA LEU A 143 0.09 17.56 -41.34
C LEU A 143 -0.85 18.42 -42.17
N ASP A 144 -1.97 17.82 -42.56
CA ASP A 144 -3.05 18.53 -43.26
C ASP A 144 -3.90 19.37 -42.27
N LYS A 145 -4.89 20.09 -42.79
CA LYS A 145 -5.75 20.96 -42.00
C LYS A 145 -6.57 20.18 -40.95
N SER A 146 -7.09 19.01 -41.33
CA SER A 146 -7.88 18.16 -40.43
C SER A 146 -7.03 17.66 -39.27
N ASP A 147 -5.78 17.25 -39.54
CA ASP A 147 -4.83 16.84 -38.50
C ASP A 147 -4.58 17.95 -37.47
N LYS A 148 -4.43 19.20 -37.96
CA LYS A 148 -4.19 20.38 -37.11
C LYS A 148 -5.42 20.77 -36.29
N ASP A 149 -6.62 20.65 -36.89
CA ASP A 149 -7.88 20.91 -36.19
C ASP A 149 -8.13 19.88 -35.06
N GLU A 150 -7.81 18.59 -35.30
CA GLU A 150 -7.87 17.57 -34.24
C GLU A 150 -6.86 17.85 -33.11
N LEU A 151 -5.64 18.26 -33.46
CA LEU A 151 -4.63 18.64 -32.46
C LEU A 151 -5.03 19.89 -31.68
N GLU A 152 -5.69 20.87 -32.34
CA GLU A 152 -6.23 22.07 -31.68
C GLU A 152 -7.25 21.69 -30.61
N ASN A 153 -8.17 20.77 -30.92
CA ASN A 153 -9.14 20.25 -29.96
C ASN A 153 -8.45 19.59 -28.76
N LEU A 154 -7.39 18.78 -28.98
CA LEU A 154 -6.63 18.14 -27.92
C LEU A 154 -5.81 19.13 -27.07
N THR A 155 -5.41 20.26 -27.66
CA THR A 155 -4.60 21.29 -26.99
C THR A 155 -5.44 22.48 -26.51
N THR A 156 -6.76 22.38 -26.53
CA THR A 156 -7.70 23.38 -26.00
C THR A 156 -8.34 22.87 -24.72
N LYS A 157 -7.84 23.32 -23.56
CA LYS A 157 -8.26 22.82 -22.25
C LYS A 157 -9.77 22.96 -22.02
N SER A 158 -10.34 24.14 -22.31
CA SER A 158 -11.77 24.41 -22.15
C SER A 158 -12.69 23.54 -23.01
N TYR A 159 -12.15 22.97 -24.09
CA TYR A 159 -12.85 22.01 -24.95
C TYR A 159 -12.80 20.60 -24.33
N LEU A 160 -11.61 20.12 -23.95
CA LEU A 160 -11.43 18.76 -23.43
C LEU A 160 -12.14 18.50 -22.09
N LEU A 161 -12.19 19.49 -21.20
CA LEU A 161 -12.83 19.34 -19.89
C LEU A 161 -14.35 19.16 -19.95
N LYS A 162 -14.97 19.47 -21.08
CA LYS A 162 -16.42 19.27 -21.26
C LYS A 162 -16.71 17.80 -21.53
N ILE A 163 -17.58 17.21 -20.71
CA ILE A 163 -17.91 15.77 -20.81
C ILE A 163 -18.57 15.39 -22.14
N GLU A 164 -19.24 16.32 -22.80
CA GLU A 164 -19.81 16.15 -24.14
C GLU A 164 -18.73 15.85 -25.20
N ASN A 165 -17.47 16.26 -24.95
CA ASN A 165 -16.32 16.02 -25.81
C ASN A 165 -15.51 14.78 -25.41
N GLN A 166 -16.06 13.89 -24.57
CA GLN A 166 -15.37 12.70 -24.08
C GLN A 166 -14.83 11.78 -25.21
N GLN A 167 -15.42 11.83 -26.39
CA GLN A 167 -14.93 11.03 -27.53
C GLN A 167 -13.54 11.50 -27.96
N THR A 168 -13.28 12.82 -27.96
CA THR A 168 -11.94 13.37 -28.24
C THR A 168 -10.92 12.90 -27.22
N VAL A 169 -11.31 12.79 -25.94
CA VAL A 169 -10.44 12.24 -24.90
C VAL A 169 -10.17 10.75 -25.11
N LYS A 170 -11.20 9.96 -25.48
CA LYS A 170 -11.04 8.54 -25.80
C LYS A 170 -10.11 8.30 -26.99
N ASP A 171 -10.18 9.15 -28.02
CA ASP A 171 -9.39 9.01 -29.23
C ASP A 171 -8.00 9.68 -29.13
N ALA A 172 -7.69 10.36 -28.03
CA ALA A 172 -6.50 11.20 -27.90
C ALA A 172 -5.18 10.47 -28.23
N LEU A 173 -4.97 9.28 -27.65
CA LEU A 173 -3.75 8.51 -27.89
C LEU A 173 -3.65 8.05 -29.36
N LYS A 174 -4.78 7.68 -29.98
CA LYS A 174 -4.86 7.29 -31.39
C LYS A 174 -4.53 8.47 -32.28
N THR A 175 -5.12 9.62 -32.05
CA THR A 175 -4.83 10.85 -32.77
C THR A 175 -3.35 11.23 -32.66
N LEU A 176 -2.81 11.33 -31.41
CA LEU A 176 -1.42 11.70 -31.20
C LEU A 176 -0.44 10.72 -31.88
N SER A 177 -0.67 9.42 -31.77
CA SER A 177 0.22 8.42 -32.39
C SER A 177 0.22 8.52 -33.92
N ARG A 178 -0.94 8.76 -34.54
CA ARG A 178 -1.09 8.98 -35.97
C ARG A 178 -0.36 10.25 -36.44
N LEU A 179 -0.50 11.36 -35.73
CA LEU A 179 0.17 12.63 -36.02
C LEU A 179 1.69 12.50 -35.91
N LEU A 180 2.17 11.84 -34.87
CA LEU A 180 3.61 11.58 -34.69
C LEU A 180 4.17 10.64 -35.76
N TYR A 181 3.40 9.64 -36.20
CA TYR A 181 3.80 8.78 -37.31
C TYR A 181 3.90 9.55 -38.65
N LYS A 182 2.93 10.43 -38.94
CA LYS A 182 3.00 11.33 -40.11
C LYS A 182 4.23 12.24 -40.07
N GLU A 183 4.57 12.76 -38.86
CA GLU A 183 5.72 13.66 -38.70
C GLU A 183 7.06 12.96 -38.84
N TYR A 184 7.27 11.85 -38.14
CA TYR A 184 8.60 11.24 -38.01
C TYR A 184 8.80 10.00 -38.88
N GLY A 185 7.75 9.42 -39.47
CA GLY A 185 7.81 8.17 -40.21
C GLY A 185 8.15 6.95 -39.34
N ARG A 186 8.00 7.10 -38.01
CA ARG A 186 8.29 6.05 -37.01
C ARG A 186 7.09 5.85 -36.09
N ARG A 187 6.86 4.58 -35.71
CA ARG A 187 5.78 4.21 -34.80
C ARG A 187 6.07 4.75 -33.41
N ALA A 188 5.05 5.28 -32.74
CA ALA A 188 5.16 5.80 -31.40
C ALA A 188 5.34 4.67 -30.36
N ILE A 189 6.11 4.94 -29.32
CA ILE A 189 6.15 4.15 -28.09
C ILE A 189 5.19 4.78 -27.09
N LEU A 190 4.31 3.96 -26.52
CA LEU A 190 3.35 4.40 -25.53
C LEU A 190 3.82 4.01 -24.13
N LEU A 191 3.97 4.97 -23.24
CA LEU A 191 4.36 4.78 -21.85
C LEU A 191 3.24 5.28 -20.93
N ILE A 192 2.66 4.39 -20.13
CA ILE A 192 1.52 4.71 -19.27
C ILE A 192 1.86 4.37 -17.82
N ASP A 193 1.84 5.38 -16.96
CA ASP A 193 2.11 5.21 -15.54
C ASP A 193 0.82 5.27 -14.70
N GLU A 194 0.73 4.38 -13.70
CA GLU A 194 -0.37 4.29 -12.72
C GLU A 194 -1.75 4.19 -13.40
N TYR A 195 -1.88 3.27 -14.37
CA TYR A 195 -3.08 3.11 -15.19
C TYR A 195 -4.34 2.76 -14.39
N ASP A 196 -4.20 2.13 -13.24
CA ASP A 196 -5.29 1.64 -12.39
C ASP A 196 -5.82 2.68 -11.38
N VAL A 197 -5.13 3.82 -11.21
CA VAL A 197 -5.52 4.88 -10.27
C VAL A 197 -6.91 5.46 -10.56
N PRO A 198 -7.32 5.76 -11.82
CA PRO A 198 -8.66 6.29 -12.09
C PRO A 198 -9.77 5.31 -11.67
N LEU A 199 -9.58 4.01 -11.85
CA LEU A 199 -10.54 2.98 -11.45
C LEU A 199 -10.61 2.86 -9.92
N ALA A 200 -9.46 2.90 -9.25
CA ALA A 200 -9.41 2.90 -7.80
C ALA A 200 -10.15 4.10 -7.19
N ALA A 201 -9.93 5.29 -7.75
CA ALA A 201 -10.59 6.52 -7.31
C ALA A 201 -12.11 6.46 -7.52
N ALA A 202 -12.56 5.99 -8.68
CA ALA A 202 -13.98 5.85 -9.00
C ALA A 202 -14.69 4.82 -8.10
N SER A 203 -14.09 3.64 -7.90
CA SER A 203 -14.62 2.61 -7.00
C SER A 203 -14.69 3.09 -5.54
N TYR A 204 -13.66 3.82 -5.08
CA TYR A 204 -13.70 4.43 -3.75
C TYR A 204 -14.88 5.40 -3.61
N ARG A 205 -15.17 6.23 -4.63
CA ARG A 205 -16.30 7.15 -4.62
C ARG A 205 -17.64 6.44 -4.59
N ASP A 206 -17.81 5.40 -5.36
CA ASP A 206 -19.04 4.61 -5.34
C ASP A 206 -19.33 4.03 -3.96
N ARG A 207 -18.30 3.55 -3.26
CA ARG A 207 -18.43 3.07 -1.88
C ARG A 207 -18.84 4.18 -0.92
N VAL A 208 -18.15 5.31 -0.95
CA VAL A 208 -18.49 6.48 -0.11
C VAL A 208 -19.93 6.94 -0.39
N ASN A 209 -20.30 7.01 -1.65
CA ASN A 209 -21.63 7.45 -2.07
C ASN A 209 -22.74 6.46 -1.66
N LYS A 210 -22.50 5.15 -1.75
CA LYS A 210 -23.42 4.11 -1.23
C LYS A 210 -23.72 4.29 0.26
N VAL A 211 -22.72 4.69 1.04
CA VAL A 211 -22.89 4.97 2.49
C VAL A 211 -23.64 6.30 2.71
N LEU A 212 -23.23 7.37 2.05
CA LEU A 212 -23.81 8.71 2.22
C LEU A 212 -25.27 8.80 1.77
N TYR A 213 -25.59 8.11 0.68
CA TYR A 213 -26.92 8.14 0.05
C TYR A 213 -27.73 6.87 0.28
N LYS A 214 -27.44 6.10 1.32
CA LYS A 214 -28.14 4.84 1.67
C LYS A 214 -29.67 4.97 1.72
N ASN A 215 -30.19 6.16 2.07
CA ASN A 215 -31.63 6.43 2.19
C ASN A 215 -32.21 7.13 0.95
N ARG A 216 -31.46 7.21 -0.16
CA ARG A 216 -31.94 7.78 -1.43
C ARG A 216 -32.05 6.68 -2.48
N PRO A 217 -33.23 6.11 -2.71
CA PRO A 217 -33.40 4.98 -3.64
C PRO A 217 -33.10 5.36 -5.10
N ASP A 218 -33.18 6.64 -5.46
CA ASP A 218 -32.92 7.13 -6.82
C ASP A 218 -31.42 7.38 -7.10
N PHE A 219 -30.57 7.23 -6.09
CA PHE A 219 -29.13 7.46 -6.25
C PHE A 219 -28.43 6.20 -6.80
N VAL A 220 -27.80 6.34 -7.95
CA VAL A 220 -26.99 5.27 -8.57
C VAL A 220 -25.50 5.60 -8.39
N ALA A 221 -24.77 4.70 -7.75
CA ALA A 221 -23.32 4.79 -7.63
C ALA A 221 -22.69 4.11 -8.86
N ASP A 222 -22.38 4.89 -9.90
CA ASP A 222 -21.93 4.43 -11.22
C ASP A 222 -20.62 5.08 -11.72
N CYS A 223 -19.89 5.73 -10.82
CA CYS A 223 -18.61 6.37 -11.16
C CYS A 223 -17.62 5.35 -11.74
N HIS A 224 -17.55 4.15 -11.17
CA HIS A 224 -16.66 3.10 -11.63
C HIS A 224 -17.01 2.61 -13.03
N ASP A 225 -18.27 2.31 -13.30
CA ASP A 225 -18.73 1.84 -14.61
C ASP A 225 -18.46 2.86 -15.71
N LYS A 226 -18.73 4.13 -15.42
CA LYS A 226 -18.47 5.24 -16.34
C LYS A 226 -16.97 5.44 -16.58
N MET A 227 -16.14 5.28 -15.55
CA MET A 227 -14.69 5.36 -15.69
C MET A 227 -14.14 4.18 -16.50
N VAL A 228 -14.63 2.96 -16.28
CA VAL A 228 -14.30 1.78 -17.08
C VAL A 228 -14.65 2.03 -18.57
N ALA A 229 -15.83 2.58 -18.86
CA ALA A 229 -16.26 2.88 -20.23
C ALA A 229 -15.37 3.95 -20.89
N LEU A 230 -14.97 4.99 -20.15
CA LEU A 230 -14.04 6.01 -20.62
C LEU A 230 -12.68 5.41 -20.95
N MET A 231 -12.12 4.66 -20.02
CA MET A 231 -10.78 4.07 -20.15
C MET A 231 -10.73 2.96 -21.21
N LYS A 232 -11.80 2.17 -21.39
CA LYS A 232 -11.91 1.22 -22.50
C LYS A 232 -11.77 1.91 -23.85
N GLY A 233 -12.47 3.04 -24.03
CA GLY A 233 -12.34 3.86 -25.24
C GLY A 233 -10.93 4.41 -25.40
N PHE A 234 -10.34 4.94 -24.32
CA PHE A 234 -9.00 5.52 -24.33
C PHE A 234 -7.90 4.52 -24.69
N PHE A 235 -8.03 3.24 -24.27
CA PHE A 235 -7.08 2.17 -24.58
C PHE A 235 -7.45 1.32 -25.80
N ASP A 236 -8.55 1.63 -26.51
CA ASP A 236 -9.00 0.85 -27.66
C ASP A 236 -7.97 0.82 -28.80
N LEU A 237 -7.14 1.87 -28.92
CA LEU A 237 -6.04 1.90 -29.88
C LEU A 237 -5.07 0.71 -29.72
N LEU A 238 -4.91 0.15 -28.52
CA LEU A 238 -4.05 -1.01 -28.29
C LEU A 238 -4.55 -2.28 -28.97
N LYS A 239 -5.82 -2.32 -29.40
CA LYS A 239 -6.40 -3.41 -30.18
C LYS A 239 -6.18 -3.22 -31.69
N THR A 240 -6.18 -1.97 -32.14
CA THR A 240 -6.30 -1.61 -33.55
C THR A 240 -5.03 -1.00 -34.16
N SER A 241 -4.18 -0.40 -33.32
CA SER A 241 -3.03 0.40 -33.77
C SER A 241 -1.66 -0.25 -33.51
N LEU A 242 -1.65 -1.46 -32.94
CA LEU A 242 -0.43 -2.26 -32.76
C LEU A 242 -0.19 -3.15 -33.98
N GLY A 243 1.08 -3.32 -34.35
CA GLY A 243 1.48 -4.19 -35.46
C GLY A 243 1.81 -3.44 -36.76
N ASP A 244 1.87 -4.17 -37.87
CA ASP A 244 2.48 -3.67 -39.13
C ASP A 244 1.71 -2.54 -39.82
N GLU A 245 0.43 -2.42 -39.60
CA GLU A 245 -0.41 -1.35 -40.15
C GLU A 245 -0.69 -0.19 -39.18
N GLY A 246 -0.26 -0.31 -37.88
CA GLY A 246 -0.57 0.67 -36.84
C GLY A 246 0.51 1.73 -36.63
N ALA A 247 0.12 2.82 -35.97
CA ALA A 247 1.02 3.91 -35.59
C ALA A 247 1.78 3.68 -34.27
N ILE A 248 1.53 2.56 -33.56
CA ILE A 248 2.17 2.21 -32.29
C ILE A 248 3.06 0.99 -32.46
N GLY A 249 4.32 1.14 -32.06
CA GLY A 249 5.31 0.06 -32.09
C GLY A 249 5.29 -0.81 -30.85
N LYS A 250 5.11 -0.21 -29.67
CA LYS A 250 5.09 -0.90 -28.37
C LYS A 250 4.39 -0.04 -27.32
N ALA A 251 3.77 -0.70 -26.34
CA ALA A 251 3.25 -0.05 -25.15
C ALA A 251 3.87 -0.66 -23.89
N VAL A 252 4.27 0.19 -22.94
CA VAL A 252 4.71 -0.18 -21.59
C VAL A 252 3.80 0.51 -20.60
N ILE A 253 3.19 -0.28 -19.74
CA ILE A 253 2.17 0.17 -18.79
C ILE A 253 2.61 -0.20 -17.38
N THR A 254 2.42 0.68 -16.41
CA THR A 254 2.67 0.40 -15.00
C THR A 254 1.43 0.64 -14.13
N GLY A 255 1.31 -0.13 -13.07
CA GLY A 255 0.24 0.00 -12.08
C GLY A 255 0.48 -0.87 -10.85
N CYS A 256 -0.48 -0.91 -9.94
CA CYS A 256 -0.43 -1.79 -8.76
C CYS A 256 -1.18 -3.10 -9.02
N LEU A 257 -2.31 -3.06 -9.69
CA LEU A 257 -3.19 -4.21 -9.90
C LEU A 257 -3.17 -4.73 -11.33
N LYS A 258 -3.51 -6.02 -11.49
CA LYS A 258 -3.68 -6.68 -12.80
C LYS A 258 -5.11 -6.54 -13.37
N VAL A 259 -5.86 -5.53 -12.96
CA VAL A 259 -7.29 -5.30 -13.31
C VAL A 259 -7.58 -5.35 -14.81
N ALA A 260 -6.56 -5.19 -15.61
CA ALA A 260 -6.66 -4.76 -16.98
C ALA A 260 -7.11 -5.82 -17.98
N LYS A 261 -6.73 -7.09 -17.79
CA LYS A 261 -6.87 -8.08 -18.88
C LYS A 261 -8.32 -8.40 -19.23
N ASN A 262 -9.19 -8.47 -18.23
CA ASN A 262 -10.59 -8.86 -18.42
C ASN A 262 -11.56 -7.69 -18.55
N SER A 263 -11.14 -6.47 -18.20
CA SER A 263 -12.01 -5.29 -18.27
C SER A 263 -11.57 -4.25 -19.28
N LEU A 264 -10.31 -3.76 -19.23
CA LEU A 264 -9.85 -2.67 -20.09
C LEU A 264 -9.21 -3.15 -21.39
N PHE A 265 -8.45 -4.24 -21.35
CA PHE A 265 -7.63 -4.72 -22.49
C PHE A 265 -8.17 -6.01 -23.11
N THR A 266 -9.47 -6.29 -22.93
CA THR A 266 -10.12 -7.42 -23.62
C THR A 266 -9.97 -7.28 -25.13
N GLY A 267 -9.38 -8.31 -25.77
CA GLY A 267 -9.15 -8.32 -27.22
C GLY A 267 -7.80 -7.74 -27.66
N VAL A 268 -6.94 -7.28 -26.75
CA VAL A 268 -5.54 -6.97 -27.08
C VAL A 268 -4.76 -8.27 -27.22
N ASN A 269 -4.28 -8.54 -28.43
CA ASN A 269 -3.39 -9.65 -28.70
C ASN A 269 -1.95 -9.28 -28.30
N ASN A 270 -1.12 -10.29 -28.01
CA ASN A 270 0.28 -10.09 -27.67
C ASN A 270 0.51 -9.16 -26.46
N PHE A 271 -0.25 -9.40 -25.41
CA PHE A 271 -0.24 -8.67 -24.14
C PHE A 271 0.41 -9.54 -23.05
N ASN A 272 1.54 -9.11 -22.52
CA ASN A 272 2.23 -9.77 -21.42
C ASN A 272 2.09 -8.96 -20.12
N VAL A 273 1.71 -9.64 -19.04
CA VAL A 273 1.59 -9.05 -17.71
C VAL A 273 2.70 -9.61 -16.82
N CYS A 274 3.49 -8.73 -16.25
CA CYS A 274 4.57 -9.07 -15.32
C CYS A 274 4.21 -8.57 -13.93
N SER A 275 3.62 -9.44 -13.12
CA SER A 275 3.16 -9.14 -11.76
C SER A 275 4.09 -9.70 -10.68
N VAL A 276 3.77 -9.44 -9.41
CA VAL A 276 4.52 -9.99 -8.27
C VAL A 276 4.33 -11.50 -8.08
N VAL A 277 3.34 -12.08 -8.76
CA VAL A 277 3.00 -13.51 -8.70
C VAL A 277 3.47 -14.31 -9.93
N ASP A 278 4.09 -13.65 -10.91
CA ASP A 278 4.56 -14.30 -12.13
C ASP A 278 5.97 -14.85 -11.96
N ARG A 279 6.26 -15.95 -12.69
CA ARG A 279 7.55 -16.66 -12.66
C ARG A 279 8.51 -16.22 -13.77
N GLU A 280 8.33 -15.02 -14.33
CA GLU A 280 9.14 -14.52 -15.43
C GLU A 280 10.43 -13.85 -14.96
N GLN A 281 11.52 -14.61 -14.88
CA GLN A 281 12.80 -14.19 -14.29
C GLN A 281 13.39 -12.92 -14.91
N LYS A 282 13.22 -12.72 -16.23
CA LYS A 282 13.84 -11.58 -16.95
C LYS A 282 13.37 -10.21 -16.45
N TYR A 283 12.19 -10.13 -15.82
CA TYR A 283 11.62 -8.88 -15.33
C TYR A 283 11.55 -8.75 -13.82
N THR A 284 12.02 -9.75 -13.07
CA THR A 284 11.88 -9.78 -11.60
C THR A 284 12.50 -8.55 -10.93
N GLY A 285 13.69 -8.15 -11.36
CA GLY A 285 14.43 -7.02 -10.78
C GLY A 285 14.25 -5.67 -11.48
N ILE A 286 13.31 -5.52 -12.44
CA ILE A 286 13.14 -4.29 -13.22
C ILE A 286 12.68 -3.10 -12.37
N ILE A 287 11.84 -3.34 -11.38
CA ILE A 287 11.26 -2.36 -10.47
C ILE A 287 11.52 -2.83 -9.04
N GLY A 288 11.99 -1.92 -8.16
CA GLY A 288 12.46 -2.23 -6.81
C GLY A 288 13.97 -2.41 -6.76
N PHE A 289 14.53 -2.55 -5.56
CA PHE A 289 15.93 -2.88 -5.36
C PHE A 289 16.07 -4.36 -5.05
N THR A 290 16.96 -5.06 -5.74
CA THR A 290 17.38 -6.42 -5.36
C THR A 290 18.24 -6.35 -4.10
N LYS A 291 18.44 -7.48 -3.43
CA LYS A 291 19.33 -7.60 -2.27
C LYS A 291 20.73 -7.06 -2.56
N ASP A 292 21.33 -7.47 -3.69
CA ASP A 292 22.68 -7.04 -4.05
C ASP A 292 22.76 -5.53 -4.29
N GLU A 293 21.75 -4.96 -4.96
CA GLU A 293 21.64 -3.51 -5.19
C GLU A 293 21.47 -2.75 -3.87
N THR A 294 20.66 -3.28 -2.96
CA THR A 294 20.46 -2.68 -1.63
C THR A 294 21.73 -2.70 -0.81
N TYR A 295 22.40 -3.84 -0.75
CA TYR A 295 23.64 -3.98 0.02
C TYR A 295 24.77 -3.14 -0.56
N LYS A 296 24.84 -3.04 -1.90
CA LYS A 296 25.76 -2.11 -2.55
C LYS A 296 25.45 -0.65 -2.17
N PHE A 297 24.18 -0.26 -2.19
CA PHE A 297 23.76 1.10 -1.82
C PHE A 297 24.12 1.41 -0.36
N LEU A 298 23.83 0.49 0.57
CA LEU A 298 24.23 0.63 1.97
C LEU A 298 25.75 0.79 2.11
N LYS A 299 26.54 -0.01 1.41
CA LYS A 299 28.00 0.05 1.41
C LYS A 299 28.53 1.37 0.84
N ASP A 300 27.95 1.85 -0.26
CA ASP A 300 28.37 3.10 -0.90
C ASP A 300 28.19 4.32 0.04
N TYR A 301 27.19 4.24 0.97
CA TYR A 301 26.98 5.24 2.05
C TYR A 301 27.54 4.80 3.41
N GLU A 302 28.33 3.71 3.44
CA GLU A 302 28.98 3.18 4.65
C GLU A 302 27.98 2.70 5.73
N PHE A 303 26.83 2.18 5.34
CA PHE A 303 25.80 1.61 6.22
C PHE A 303 25.79 0.06 6.21
N GLU A 304 26.84 -0.60 5.76
CA GLU A 304 26.94 -2.06 5.71
C GLU A 304 26.72 -2.75 7.06
N ASP A 305 27.17 -2.16 8.16
CA ASP A 305 26.97 -2.69 9.52
C ASP A 305 25.49 -2.74 9.94
N PHE A 306 24.62 -2.03 9.21
CA PHE A 306 23.19 -2.00 9.47
C PHE A 306 22.38 -2.85 8.49
N SER A 307 23.02 -3.66 7.66
CA SER A 307 22.36 -4.47 6.63
C SER A 307 21.32 -5.42 7.22
N GLU A 308 21.62 -6.07 8.35
CA GLU A 308 20.64 -6.96 9.00
C GLU A 308 19.42 -6.18 9.54
N LYS A 309 19.63 -5.00 10.12
CA LYS A 309 18.53 -4.14 10.57
C LYS A 309 17.64 -3.69 9.40
N VAL A 310 18.24 -3.31 8.28
CA VAL A 310 17.52 -2.92 7.05
C VAL A 310 16.77 -4.12 6.49
N LYS A 311 17.38 -5.31 6.56
CA LYS A 311 16.76 -6.56 6.13
C LYS A 311 15.53 -6.90 6.98
N GLU A 312 15.65 -6.94 8.28
CA GLU A 312 14.53 -7.25 9.19
C GLU A 312 13.34 -6.31 9.00
N HIS A 313 13.63 -5.02 8.72
CA HIS A 313 12.60 -3.98 8.71
C HIS A 313 11.98 -3.74 7.32
N TYR A 314 12.73 -3.92 6.23
CA TYR A 314 12.32 -3.51 4.87
C TYR A 314 12.44 -4.60 3.81
N ASP A 315 13.04 -5.75 4.11
CA ASP A 315 13.13 -6.91 3.22
C ASP A 315 11.84 -7.75 3.26
N GLY A 316 11.91 -8.91 2.67
CA GLY A 316 10.89 -9.95 2.76
C GLY A 316 9.95 -10.00 1.57
N TYR A 317 9.99 -9.01 0.67
CA TYR A 317 9.35 -9.18 -0.62
C TYR A 317 10.14 -10.19 -1.46
N LYS A 318 9.46 -11.20 -1.96
CA LYS A 318 10.06 -12.19 -2.84
C LYS A 318 9.29 -12.23 -4.15
N PHE A 319 9.89 -11.67 -5.20
CA PHE A 319 9.34 -11.73 -6.54
C PHE A 319 10.03 -12.88 -7.26
N PHE A 320 9.34 -14.01 -7.33
CA PHE A 320 9.82 -15.29 -7.79
C PHE A 320 11.18 -15.71 -7.14
N ASP A 321 12.30 -15.54 -7.84
CA ASP A 321 13.64 -15.98 -7.43
C ASP A 321 14.45 -14.89 -6.70
N LYS A 322 13.96 -13.64 -6.63
CA LYS A 322 14.70 -12.52 -6.06
C LYS A 322 14.08 -11.95 -4.79
N GLU A 323 14.93 -11.74 -3.78
CA GLU A 323 14.62 -10.90 -2.63
C GLU A 323 14.65 -9.44 -3.08
N MET A 324 13.58 -8.70 -2.74
CA MET A 324 13.36 -7.33 -3.19
C MET A 324 13.08 -6.41 -2.02
N PHE A 325 13.66 -5.22 -2.07
CA PHE A 325 13.44 -4.15 -1.11
C PHE A 325 12.66 -3.00 -1.75
N CYS A 326 11.86 -2.33 -0.94
CA CYS A 326 11.23 -1.08 -1.35
C CYS A 326 12.27 0.05 -1.40
N PRO A 327 12.54 0.67 -2.56
CA PRO A 327 13.55 1.73 -2.68
C PRO A 327 13.30 2.92 -1.77
N TRP A 328 12.03 3.28 -1.57
CA TRP A 328 11.62 4.38 -0.72
C TRP A 328 12.10 4.20 0.73
N ASP A 329 11.97 3.00 1.27
CA ASP A 329 12.31 2.71 2.66
C ASP A 329 13.82 2.73 2.87
N VAL A 330 14.58 2.11 1.95
CA VAL A 330 16.06 2.11 2.00
C VAL A 330 16.63 3.52 1.90
N VAL A 331 16.12 4.34 0.96
CA VAL A 331 16.54 5.74 0.79
C VAL A 331 16.24 6.56 2.04
N ASN A 332 15.04 6.40 2.62
CA ASN A 332 14.66 7.10 3.85
C ASN A 332 15.50 6.68 5.04
N PHE A 333 15.78 5.38 5.18
CA PHE A 333 16.65 4.88 6.25
C PHE A 333 18.02 5.57 6.22
N ILE A 334 18.68 5.58 5.06
CA ILE A 334 19.97 6.26 4.92
C ILE A 334 19.81 7.75 5.22
N LYS A 335 18.85 8.43 4.60
CA LYS A 335 18.63 9.87 4.77
C LYS A 335 18.44 10.28 6.23
N LYS A 336 17.57 9.56 6.95
CA LYS A 336 17.24 9.88 8.35
C LYS A 336 18.39 9.63 9.32
N ASN A 337 19.24 8.66 9.00
CA ASN A 337 20.32 8.25 9.87
C ASN A 337 21.71 8.78 9.46
N PHE A 338 21.81 9.46 8.32
CA PHE A 338 23.09 9.89 7.77
C PHE A 338 23.87 10.80 8.72
N GLU A 339 23.24 11.85 9.26
CA GLU A 339 23.87 12.77 10.20
C GLU A 339 24.27 12.09 11.52
N LEU A 340 23.41 11.19 12.03
CA LEU A 340 23.72 10.42 13.25
C LEU A 340 24.98 9.57 13.05
N LYS A 341 25.10 8.97 11.88
CA LYS A 341 26.27 8.17 11.53
C LYS A 341 27.52 9.03 11.42
N GLN A 342 27.46 10.16 10.71
CA GLN A 342 28.59 11.10 10.60
C GLN A 342 29.07 11.61 11.97
N GLN A 343 28.15 11.72 12.92
CA GLN A 343 28.47 12.10 14.31
C GLN A 343 28.94 10.93 15.19
N GLY A 344 29.07 9.70 14.66
CA GLY A 344 29.45 8.52 15.42
C GLY A 344 28.39 8.02 16.41
N LYS A 345 27.13 8.45 16.26
CA LYS A 345 26.01 8.10 17.16
C LYS A 345 25.29 6.80 16.73
N PHE A 346 26.06 5.74 16.53
CA PHE A 346 25.60 4.46 15.99
C PHE A 346 24.43 3.83 16.77
N THR A 347 24.41 3.98 18.10
CA THR A 347 23.34 3.42 18.96
C THR A 347 21.98 4.11 18.77
N LYS A 348 21.98 5.31 18.16
CA LYS A 348 20.76 6.07 17.87
C LYS A 348 20.18 5.78 16.48
N ILE A 349 20.91 5.02 15.63
CA ILE A 349 20.45 4.64 14.30
C ILE A 349 19.29 3.66 14.43
N LYS A 350 18.12 4.07 13.90
CA LYS A 350 16.87 3.28 13.95
C LYS A 350 16.30 3.10 12.56
N ALA A 351 15.65 1.95 12.36
CA ALA A 351 14.72 1.74 11.28
C ALA A 351 13.34 2.26 11.75
N ASP A 352 12.73 3.12 10.95
CA ASP A 352 11.41 3.70 11.19
C ASP A 352 10.45 3.28 10.05
N ASN A 353 9.15 3.44 10.26
CA ASN A 353 8.14 3.13 9.26
C ASN A 353 8.00 4.29 8.27
N TYR A 354 8.37 4.08 7.00
CA TYR A 354 8.34 5.10 5.95
C TYR A 354 7.25 4.85 4.91
N TRP A 355 6.87 3.59 4.74
CA TRP A 355 5.83 3.18 3.80
C TRP A 355 4.43 3.46 4.36
N SER A 356 4.23 3.25 5.66
CA SER A 356 3.02 3.59 6.40
C SER A 356 2.84 5.11 6.53
N GLY A 357 1.64 5.56 6.79
CA GLY A 357 1.33 7.00 6.94
C GLY A 357 1.14 7.74 5.61
N THR A 358 1.00 7.05 4.50
CA THR A 358 0.61 7.62 3.21
C THR A 358 -0.83 7.27 2.85
N THR A 359 -1.37 7.91 1.81
CA THR A 359 -2.76 7.73 1.33
C THR A 359 -3.23 6.29 1.16
N SER A 360 -2.31 5.31 1.18
CA SER A 360 -2.61 3.88 1.12
C SER A 360 -3.33 3.33 2.36
N ASP A 361 -3.11 3.90 3.55
CA ASP A 361 -3.76 3.43 4.78
C ASP A 361 -5.29 3.60 4.75
N LYS A 362 -5.79 4.63 4.06
CA LYS A 362 -7.23 4.83 3.85
C LYS A 362 -7.86 3.75 2.97
N SER A 363 -7.09 3.14 2.08
CA SER A 363 -7.58 2.05 1.22
C SER A 363 -7.72 0.76 2.02
N LEU A 364 -6.71 0.39 2.82
CA LEU A 364 -6.74 -0.81 3.66
C LEU A 364 -7.87 -0.74 4.70
N SER A 365 -7.96 0.37 5.44
CA SER A 365 -9.02 0.57 6.43
C SER A 365 -10.43 0.50 5.83
N GLY A 366 -10.60 0.98 4.59
CA GLY A 366 -11.86 0.88 3.86
C GLY A 366 -12.24 -0.57 3.49
N TYR A 367 -11.26 -1.44 3.27
CA TYR A 367 -11.50 -2.85 2.92
C TYR A 367 -11.61 -3.77 4.14
N ILE A 368 -10.97 -3.45 5.25
CA ILE A 368 -11.03 -4.23 6.50
C ILE A 368 -12.47 -4.41 7.01
N GLY A 369 -13.36 -3.44 6.75
CA GLY A 369 -14.78 -3.55 7.10
C GLY A 369 -15.56 -4.68 6.41
N TYR A 370 -15.01 -5.31 5.37
CA TYR A 370 -15.65 -6.40 4.62
C TYR A 370 -15.21 -7.80 5.05
N LEU A 371 -14.29 -7.92 6.01
CA LEU A 371 -13.77 -9.21 6.46
C LEU A 371 -14.81 -10.01 7.22
N THR A 372 -14.81 -11.31 6.98
CA THR A 372 -15.61 -12.31 7.70
C THR A 372 -14.87 -12.83 8.95
N ASP A 373 -15.53 -13.64 9.77
CA ASP A 373 -14.90 -14.25 10.94
C ASP A 373 -13.74 -15.20 10.55
N ASN A 374 -13.83 -15.85 9.40
CA ASN A 374 -12.74 -16.69 8.88
C ASN A 374 -11.52 -15.84 8.46
N ASP A 375 -11.75 -14.63 7.97
CA ASP A 375 -10.69 -13.70 7.61
C ASP A 375 -10.01 -13.12 8.87
N ASN A 376 -10.74 -12.98 9.97
CA ASN A 376 -10.15 -12.57 11.25
C ASN A 376 -9.08 -13.55 11.70
N GLN A 377 -9.30 -14.88 11.50
CA GLN A 377 -8.29 -15.88 11.83
C GLN A 377 -7.06 -15.79 10.92
N LYS A 378 -7.26 -15.53 9.61
CA LYS A 378 -6.15 -15.30 8.68
C LYS A 378 -5.36 -14.04 9.04
N MET A 379 -6.04 -12.95 9.38
CA MET A 379 -5.42 -11.71 9.87
C MET A 379 -4.54 -11.97 11.10
N GLN A 380 -5.07 -12.70 12.07
CA GLN A 380 -4.32 -13.04 13.27
C GLN A 380 -3.09 -13.90 12.95
N ASN A 381 -3.25 -14.92 12.11
CA ASN A 381 -2.11 -15.75 11.68
C ASN A 381 -1.00 -14.90 11.06
N LEU A 382 -1.34 -13.88 10.28
CA LEU A 382 -0.36 -12.96 9.68
C LEU A 382 0.38 -12.14 10.74
N VAL A 383 -0.33 -11.59 11.72
CA VAL A 383 0.28 -10.82 12.84
C VAL A 383 1.18 -11.71 13.68
N ASP A 384 0.83 -12.98 13.87
CA ASP A 384 1.66 -13.99 14.54
C ASP A 384 2.89 -14.43 13.71
N GLY A 385 3.15 -13.80 12.57
CA GLY A 385 4.26 -14.17 11.68
C GLY A 385 4.06 -15.46 10.90
N LYS A 386 2.81 -15.99 10.85
CA LYS A 386 2.45 -17.20 10.10
C LYS A 386 2.04 -16.86 8.68
N SER A 387 2.11 -17.83 7.78
CA SER A 387 1.58 -17.72 6.43
C SER A 387 0.09 -18.08 6.41
N ILE A 388 -0.64 -17.52 5.43
CA ILE A 388 -2.03 -17.84 5.15
C ILE A 388 -2.17 -18.41 3.75
N SER A 389 -3.15 -19.32 3.55
CA SER A 389 -3.52 -19.82 2.21
C SER A 389 -4.85 -19.20 1.77
N PHE A 390 -4.92 -18.82 0.49
CA PHE A 390 -6.13 -18.32 -0.15
C PHE A 390 -6.08 -18.58 -1.65
N LYS A 391 -7.24 -18.50 -2.31
CA LYS A 391 -7.34 -18.64 -3.75
C LYS A 391 -6.98 -17.33 -4.43
N LEU A 392 -5.90 -17.32 -5.22
CA LEU A 392 -5.48 -16.13 -5.94
C LEU A 392 -6.49 -15.80 -7.05
N ASN A 393 -7.09 -14.62 -6.97
CA ASN A 393 -7.85 -14.05 -8.07
C ASN A 393 -6.96 -13.12 -8.90
N GLU A 394 -6.38 -13.64 -9.97
CA GLU A 394 -5.57 -12.86 -10.91
C GLU A 394 -6.39 -11.88 -11.76
N SER A 395 -7.70 -12.06 -11.82
CA SER A 395 -8.62 -11.23 -12.61
C SER A 395 -9.43 -10.25 -11.76
N MET A 396 -9.00 -10.07 -10.51
CA MET A 396 -9.63 -9.18 -9.56
C MET A 396 -9.78 -7.76 -10.13
N ASN A 397 -10.94 -7.17 -9.94
CA ASN A 397 -11.21 -5.77 -10.23
C ASN A 397 -11.77 -5.07 -8.98
N TYR A 398 -11.88 -3.75 -9.01
CA TYR A 398 -12.40 -2.99 -7.87
C TYR A 398 -13.90 -3.21 -7.61
N ASP A 399 -14.65 -3.77 -8.58
CA ASP A 399 -16.08 -4.09 -8.43
C ASP A 399 -16.27 -5.36 -7.61
N THR A 400 -15.48 -6.42 -7.89
CA THR A 400 -15.57 -7.68 -7.17
C THR A 400 -15.23 -7.52 -5.69
N LEU A 401 -14.41 -6.53 -5.33
CA LEU A 401 -14.16 -6.18 -3.93
C LEU A 401 -15.42 -5.69 -3.20
N SER A 402 -16.41 -5.14 -3.93
CA SER A 402 -17.68 -4.70 -3.34
C SER A 402 -18.64 -5.86 -3.02
N GLU A 403 -18.39 -7.05 -3.56
CA GLU A 403 -19.22 -8.25 -3.39
C GLU A 403 -18.83 -9.11 -2.19
N HIS A 404 -17.97 -8.60 -1.30
CA HIS A 404 -17.52 -9.27 -0.06
C HIS A 404 -16.84 -10.64 -0.28
N ASN A 405 -16.03 -10.76 -1.33
CA ASN A 405 -15.24 -11.96 -1.56
C ASN A 405 -13.89 -11.87 -0.80
N SER A 406 -13.72 -12.78 0.15
CA SER A 406 -12.50 -12.91 0.97
C SER A 406 -11.23 -13.10 0.11
N ASP A 407 -11.28 -13.93 -0.92
CA ASP A 407 -10.11 -14.20 -1.78
C ASP A 407 -9.68 -12.97 -2.59
N ASP A 408 -10.62 -12.11 -2.99
CA ASP A 408 -10.33 -10.85 -3.66
C ASP A 408 -9.63 -9.85 -2.73
N PHE A 409 -10.05 -9.81 -1.46
CA PHE A 409 -9.39 -8.99 -0.46
C PHE A 409 -7.93 -9.42 -0.24
N TRP A 410 -7.67 -10.73 -0.08
CA TRP A 410 -6.31 -11.24 0.09
C TRP A 410 -5.45 -11.06 -1.15
N SER A 411 -6.04 -11.22 -2.33
CA SER A 411 -5.38 -10.94 -3.62
C SER A 411 -5.02 -9.45 -3.75
N LEU A 412 -5.90 -8.54 -3.31
CA LEU A 412 -5.61 -7.10 -3.27
C LEU A 412 -4.39 -6.80 -2.37
N LEU A 413 -4.36 -7.36 -1.16
CA LEU A 413 -3.24 -7.14 -0.22
C LEU A 413 -1.91 -7.65 -0.79
N LEU A 414 -1.94 -8.76 -1.51
CA LEU A 414 -0.76 -9.30 -2.18
C LEU A 414 -0.25 -8.36 -3.29
N HIS A 415 -1.12 -7.92 -4.19
CA HIS A 415 -0.72 -7.05 -5.30
C HIS A 415 -0.32 -5.64 -4.87
N THR A 416 -0.92 -5.13 -3.79
CA THR A 416 -0.59 -3.80 -3.26
C THR A 416 0.64 -3.79 -2.35
N GLY A 417 1.17 -4.96 -1.97
CA GLY A 417 2.43 -5.09 -1.21
C GLY A 417 2.26 -5.19 0.30
N TYR A 418 1.04 -5.38 0.80
CA TYR A 418 0.84 -5.74 2.21
C TYR A 418 1.19 -7.20 2.50
N LEU A 419 1.15 -8.05 1.47
CA LEU A 419 1.57 -9.45 1.54
C LEU A 419 2.64 -9.73 0.49
N THR A 420 3.40 -10.79 0.69
CA THR A 420 4.31 -11.39 -0.27
C THR A 420 4.07 -12.88 -0.35
N LEU A 421 4.35 -13.51 -1.51
CA LEU A 421 4.25 -14.96 -1.65
C LEU A 421 5.33 -15.68 -0.84
N ASP A 422 4.93 -16.74 -0.19
CA ASP A 422 5.79 -17.81 0.30
C ASP A 422 5.89 -18.86 -0.82
N TRP A 423 6.88 -18.67 -1.70
CA TRP A 423 7.01 -19.45 -2.93
C TRP A 423 7.21 -20.96 -2.65
N GLU A 424 7.97 -21.31 -1.62
CA GLU A 424 8.24 -22.71 -1.27
C GLU A 424 6.93 -23.42 -0.87
N LYS A 425 6.16 -22.82 0.03
CA LYS A 425 4.88 -23.39 0.45
C LYS A 425 3.80 -23.33 -0.64
N THR A 426 3.86 -22.34 -1.55
CA THR A 426 2.94 -22.26 -2.69
C THR A 426 3.20 -23.39 -3.68
N GLU A 427 4.46 -23.75 -3.93
CA GLU A 427 4.83 -24.88 -4.78
C GLU A 427 4.40 -26.23 -4.18
N ASP A 428 4.56 -26.40 -2.88
CA ASP A 428 4.08 -27.60 -2.17
C ASP A 428 2.56 -27.77 -2.28
N GLU A 429 1.78 -26.68 -2.19
CA GLU A 429 0.33 -26.72 -2.39
C GLU A 429 -0.08 -27.03 -3.84
N GLU A 430 0.64 -26.49 -4.84
CA GLU A 430 0.41 -26.77 -6.27
C GLU A 430 0.65 -28.25 -6.61
N LEU A 431 1.69 -28.84 -6.02
CA LEU A 431 2.03 -30.27 -6.24
C LEU A 431 1.06 -31.24 -5.56
N SER A 432 0.39 -30.80 -4.50
CA SER A 432 -0.53 -31.64 -3.70
C SER A 432 -1.96 -31.72 -4.26
N LYS A 433 -2.33 -30.86 -5.23
CA LYS A 433 -3.70 -30.77 -5.76
C LYS A 433 -3.73 -30.94 -7.27
N ASP A 434 -4.54 -31.91 -7.72
CA ASP A 434 -4.82 -32.20 -9.11
C ASP A 434 -5.44 -30.99 -9.85
N HIS A 435 -4.85 -30.59 -10.95
CA HIS A 435 -5.30 -29.74 -12.07
C HIS A 435 -6.60 -28.90 -11.92
N SER A 436 -6.75 -28.11 -10.86
CA SER A 436 -7.82 -27.12 -10.82
C SER A 436 -7.32 -25.76 -11.38
N THR A 437 -8.15 -25.09 -12.16
CA THR A 437 -7.91 -23.75 -12.73
C THR A 437 -7.77 -22.63 -11.67
N ASN A 438 -7.87 -22.97 -10.40
CA ASN A 438 -7.85 -22.07 -9.26
C ASN A 438 -6.57 -22.29 -8.45
N LYS A 439 -5.59 -21.43 -8.61
CA LYS A 439 -4.34 -21.49 -7.87
C LYS A 439 -4.54 -21.03 -6.43
N ASN A 440 -4.41 -21.96 -5.48
CA ASN A 440 -4.18 -21.58 -4.10
C ASN A 440 -2.74 -21.09 -3.95
N VAL A 441 -2.56 -19.99 -3.24
CA VAL A 441 -1.26 -19.44 -2.93
C VAL A 441 -1.09 -19.31 -1.44
N VAL A 442 0.15 -19.39 -0.98
CA VAL A 442 0.53 -19.14 0.41
C VAL A 442 1.24 -17.79 0.47
N ALA A 443 0.78 -16.91 1.35
CA ALA A 443 1.36 -15.59 1.51
C ALA A 443 1.60 -15.25 2.99
N ARG A 444 2.51 -14.32 3.23
CA ARG A 444 2.88 -13.82 4.54
C ARG A 444 3.10 -12.31 4.54
N ILE A 445 3.15 -11.69 5.69
CA ILE A 445 3.63 -10.31 5.84
C ILE A 445 5.11 -10.27 5.46
N PRO A 446 5.55 -9.31 4.62
CA PRO A 446 6.94 -9.27 4.17
C PRO A 446 7.93 -8.90 5.28
N ASN A 447 7.64 -7.90 6.12
CA ASN A 447 8.61 -7.30 7.04
C ASN A 447 7.94 -6.63 8.24
N LEU A 448 8.77 -6.10 9.16
CA LEU A 448 8.30 -5.48 10.40
C LEU A 448 7.50 -4.19 10.15
N GLU A 449 7.85 -3.39 9.15
CA GLU A 449 7.11 -2.16 8.83
C GLU A 449 5.65 -2.47 8.44
N ILE A 450 5.46 -3.47 7.59
CA ILE A 450 4.12 -3.91 7.17
C ILE A 450 3.38 -4.59 8.32
N LEU A 451 4.08 -5.31 9.18
CA LEU A 451 3.50 -5.89 10.39
C LEU A 451 2.91 -4.81 11.31
N ASP A 452 3.64 -3.72 11.53
CA ASP A 452 3.16 -2.58 12.31
C ASP A 452 1.92 -1.92 11.68
N CYS A 453 1.86 -1.87 10.33
CA CYS A 453 0.67 -1.39 9.61
C CYS A 453 -0.54 -2.29 9.88
N PHE A 454 -0.37 -3.61 9.86
CA PHE A 454 -1.44 -4.56 10.17
C PHE A 454 -1.92 -4.43 11.60
N ASP A 455 -1.01 -4.39 12.56
CA ASP A 455 -1.31 -4.27 14.00
C ASP A 455 -2.10 -2.97 14.27
N THR A 456 -1.67 -1.85 13.71
CA THR A 456 -2.36 -0.56 13.84
C THR A 456 -3.77 -0.58 13.26
N ASN A 457 -3.95 -1.17 12.08
CA ASN A 457 -5.27 -1.24 11.42
C ASN A 457 -6.21 -2.22 12.13
N ILE A 458 -5.69 -3.33 12.66
CA ILE A 458 -6.45 -4.28 13.46
C ILE A 458 -6.94 -3.59 14.74
N LYS A 459 -6.08 -2.90 15.47
CA LYS A 459 -6.45 -2.15 16.67
C LYS A 459 -7.52 -1.09 16.37
N ALA A 460 -7.39 -0.36 15.26
CA ALA A 460 -8.39 0.62 14.83
C ALA A 460 -9.76 -0.03 14.52
N ARG A 461 -9.77 -1.22 13.92
CA ARG A 461 -11.01 -1.97 13.67
C ARG A 461 -11.69 -2.39 14.97
N PHE A 462 -10.95 -2.96 15.92
CA PHE A 462 -11.50 -3.33 17.23
C PHE A 462 -12.18 -2.12 17.89
N SER A 463 -11.50 -0.98 17.90
CA SER A 463 -12.05 0.26 18.44
C SER A 463 -13.33 0.67 17.73
N SER A 464 -13.39 0.58 16.40
CA SER A 464 -14.58 0.98 15.63
C SER A 464 -15.79 0.08 15.86
N GLU A 465 -15.61 -1.25 15.93
CA GLU A 465 -16.68 -2.21 16.23
C GLU A 465 -17.17 -2.04 17.67
N PHE A 466 -16.26 -1.78 18.60
CA PHE A 466 -16.59 -1.52 20.00
C PHE A 466 -17.48 -0.28 20.17
N ILE A 467 -17.16 0.80 19.43
CA ILE A 467 -17.96 2.03 19.41
C ILE A 467 -19.31 1.79 18.76
N LYS A 468 -19.36 1.11 17.60
CA LYS A 468 -20.57 0.83 16.83
C LYS A 468 -21.66 0.10 17.64
N HIS A 469 -21.24 -0.83 18.49
CA HIS A 469 -22.15 -1.57 19.36
C HIS A 469 -22.38 -0.90 20.72
N ASN A 470 -21.88 0.31 20.94
CA ASN A 470 -21.95 1.04 22.20
C ASN A 470 -21.38 0.27 23.41
N LEU A 471 -20.47 -0.68 23.15
CA LEU A 471 -19.89 -1.54 24.18
C LEU A 471 -18.97 -0.75 25.11
N HIS A 472 -18.35 0.33 24.64
CA HIS A 472 -17.51 1.23 25.41
C HIS A 472 -18.28 1.86 26.59
N ASN A 473 -19.49 2.38 26.35
CA ASN A 473 -20.34 2.91 27.41
C ASN A 473 -20.78 1.81 28.40
N LYS A 474 -21.17 0.64 27.86
CA LYS A 474 -21.58 -0.50 28.69
C LYS A 474 -20.45 -0.98 29.59
N LEU A 475 -19.23 -1.14 29.03
CA LEU A 475 -18.07 -1.59 29.79
C LEU A 475 -17.68 -0.60 30.90
N VAL A 476 -17.58 0.70 30.58
CA VAL A 476 -17.25 1.73 31.58
C VAL A 476 -18.31 1.80 32.67
N ASN A 477 -19.59 1.73 32.31
CA ASN A 477 -20.68 1.70 33.30
C ASN A 477 -20.63 0.45 34.20
N ALA A 478 -20.38 -0.74 33.60
CA ALA A 478 -20.24 -1.98 34.35
C ALA A 478 -19.05 -1.94 35.31
N LEU A 479 -17.88 -1.46 34.84
CA LEU A 479 -16.69 -1.26 35.67
C LEU A 479 -16.91 -0.21 36.80
N SER A 480 -17.68 0.83 36.51
CA SER A 480 -17.97 1.90 37.48
C SER A 480 -19.08 1.53 38.47
N SER A 481 -19.76 0.41 38.26
CA SER A 481 -20.86 -0.08 39.12
C SER A 481 -20.56 -1.41 39.84
N GLY A 482 -19.44 -2.07 39.50
CA GLY A 482 -19.11 -3.38 40.07
C GLY A 482 -19.87 -4.54 39.43
N ASN A 483 -20.43 -4.37 38.23
CA ASN A 483 -21.21 -5.39 37.54
C ASN A 483 -20.30 -6.42 36.85
N GLN A 484 -19.77 -7.36 37.63
CA GLN A 484 -18.86 -8.42 37.17
C GLN A 484 -19.43 -9.23 36.02
N LYS A 485 -20.74 -9.52 36.05
CA LYS A 485 -21.39 -10.33 35.02
C LYS A 485 -21.34 -9.63 33.65
N GLU A 486 -21.71 -8.36 33.60
CA GLU A 486 -21.71 -7.60 32.34
C GLU A 486 -20.28 -7.40 31.81
N ILE A 487 -19.31 -7.19 32.67
CA ILE A 487 -17.90 -7.11 32.31
C ILE A 487 -17.44 -8.45 31.71
N TYR A 488 -17.79 -9.56 32.34
CA TYR A 488 -17.49 -10.90 31.85
C TYR A 488 -18.11 -11.14 30.49
N ASP A 489 -19.39 -10.86 30.32
CA ASP A 489 -20.13 -11.09 29.06
C ASP A 489 -19.48 -10.28 27.93
N ILE A 490 -19.10 -9.02 28.16
CA ILE A 490 -18.43 -8.17 27.17
C ILE A 490 -17.04 -8.75 26.80
N PHE A 491 -16.21 -9.07 27.79
CA PHE A 491 -14.88 -9.59 27.53
C PHE A 491 -14.93 -10.98 26.91
N PHE A 492 -15.83 -11.86 27.37
CA PHE A 492 -16.00 -13.19 26.81
C PHE A 492 -16.40 -13.13 25.33
N ASP A 493 -17.40 -12.33 24.99
CA ASP A 493 -17.82 -12.12 23.61
C ASP A 493 -16.68 -11.61 22.72
N MET A 494 -15.90 -10.68 23.25
CA MET A 494 -14.74 -10.14 22.55
C MET A 494 -13.63 -11.19 22.38
N LEU A 495 -13.33 -11.95 23.43
CA LEU A 495 -12.33 -13.02 23.36
C LEU A 495 -12.74 -14.12 22.38
N GLN A 496 -14.02 -14.49 22.33
CA GLN A 496 -14.51 -15.48 21.38
C GLN A 496 -14.37 -15.01 19.93
N LYS A 497 -14.64 -13.73 19.67
CA LYS A 497 -14.61 -13.16 18.32
C LYS A 497 -13.19 -12.84 17.86
N TYR A 498 -12.31 -12.41 18.74
CA TYR A 498 -11.09 -11.71 18.38
C TYR A 498 -9.80 -12.34 18.90
N VAL A 499 -9.85 -13.31 19.83
CA VAL A 499 -8.68 -14.00 20.37
C VAL A 499 -8.59 -15.41 19.83
N SER A 500 -7.44 -15.80 19.29
CA SER A 500 -7.17 -17.19 18.89
C SER A 500 -6.54 -17.96 20.07
N ILE A 501 -6.89 -19.24 20.19
CA ILE A 501 -6.25 -20.14 21.18
C ILE A 501 -4.73 -20.26 20.94
N ARG A 502 -4.26 -19.93 19.73
CA ARG A 502 -2.85 -19.96 19.35
C ARG A 502 -2.09 -18.68 19.68
N ASP A 503 -2.79 -17.59 20.00
CA ASP A 503 -2.18 -16.30 20.36
C ASP A 503 -1.38 -16.38 21.67
N THR A 504 -1.67 -17.39 22.46
CA THR A 504 -1.00 -17.69 23.72
C THR A 504 0.29 -18.51 23.56
N ALA A 505 0.71 -18.84 22.35
CA ALA A 505 1.91 -19.66 22.07
C ALA A 505 3.19 -18.83 21.81
N THR A 506 3.18 -17.52 22.06
CA THR A 506 4.35 -16.64 21.85
C THR A 506 5.37 -16.74 22.98
N LYS A 507 6.65 -16.42 22.68
CA LYS A 507 7.72 -16.32 23.69
C LYS A 507 7.59 -15.07 24.59
N ALA A 508 6.70 -14.13 24.26
CA ALA A 508 6.42 -12.96 25.07
C ALA A 508 5.51 -13.33 26.24
N PRO A 509 5.59 -12.64 27.39
CA PRO A 509 4.67 -12.85 28.49
C PRO A 509 3.21 -12.66 28.03
N LEU A 510 2.36 -13.64 28.34
CA LEU A 510 0.93 -13.61 27.97
C LEU A 510 0.20 -12.37 28.48
N GLU A 511 0.62 -11.85 29.63
CA GLU A 511 0.09 -10.62 30.23
C GLU A 511 0.22 -9.42 29.28
N ASN A 512 1.35 -9.27 28.57
CA ASN A 512 1.56 -8.17 27.63
C ASN A 512 0.56 -8.17 26.48
N TYR A 513 0.17 -9.37 26.01
CA TYR A 513 -0.83 -9.51 24.98
C TYR A 513 -2.21 -9.01 25.43
N TYR A 514 -2.71 -9.53 26.56
CA TYR A 514 -4.02 -9.13 27.07
C TYR A 514 -4.04 -7.69 27.59
N HIS A 515 -2.95 -7.20 28.13
CA HIS A 515 -2.78 -5.81 28.51
C HIS A 515 -2.88 -4.88 27.29
N GLY A 516 -2.19 -5.22 26.18
CA GLY A 516 -2.32 -4.49 24.92
C GLY A 516 -3.73 -4.53 24.32
N PHE A 517 -4.38 -5.70 24.38
CA PHE A 517 -5.77 -5.88 23.95
C PHE A 517 -6.74 -4.97 24.72
N ILE A 518 -6.63 -4.93 26.04
CA ILE A 518 -7.48 -4.09 26.91
C ILE A 518 -7.17 -2.61 26.72
N ASN A 519 -5.90 -2.21 26.57
CA ASN A 519 -5.54 -0.83 26.25
C ASN A 519 -6.18 -0.36 24.95
N GLY A 520 -6.24 -1.23 23.91
CA GLY A 520 -6.94 -0.93 22.67
C GLY A 520 -8.43 -0.67 22.85
N ILE A 521 -9.08 -1.40 23.77
CA ILE A 521 -10.49 -1.16 24.13
C ILE A 521 -10.65 0.21 24.81
N PHE A 522 -9.83 0.52 25.81
CA PHE A 522 -9.93 1.78 26.55
C PHE A 522 -9.54 3.00 25.72
N ALA A 523 -8.71 2.88 24.69
CA ALA A 523 -8.46 3.95 23.73
C ALA A 523 -9.74 4.48 23.06
N SER A 524 -10.78 3.62 22.92
CA SER A 524 -12.10 4.05 22.41
C SER A 524 -12.99 4.70 23.47
N CYS A 525 -12.58 4.71 24.73
CA CYS A 525 -13.35 5.22 25.87
C CYS A 525 -12.94 6.64 26.31
N GLU A 526 -11.98 7.29 25.64
CA GLU A 526 -11.44 8.61 26.02
C GLU A 526 -12.50 9.70 26.25
N SER A 527 -13.65 9.61 25.58
CA SER A 527 -14.74 10.57 25.73
C SER A 527 -15.57 10.41 27.02
N ILE A 528 -15.45 9.27 27.71
CA ILE A 528 -16.28 8.89 28.86
C ILE A 528 -15.47 8.58 30.12
N ILE A 529 -14.17 8.43 30.00
CA ILE A 529 -13.21 8.27 31.10
C ILE A 529 -12.23 9.43 31.12
N SER A 530 -11.63 9.65 32.25
CA SER A 530 -10.59 10.66 32.44
C SER A 530 -9.45 10.12 33.31
N GLU A 531 -8.29 10.77 33.22
CA GLU A 531 -7.09 10.36 33.94
C GLU A 531 -6.80 8.85 33.73
N TYR A 532 -6.87 8.43 32.45
CA TYR A 532 -6.50 7.07 32.07
C TYR A 532 -4.99 6.91 32.15
N HIS A 533 -4.55 5.90 32.86
CA HIS A 533 -3.15 5.56 33.02
C HIS A 533 -2.97 4.05 32.82
N SER A 534 -1.94 3.67 32.07
CA SER A 534 -1.50 2.30 31.90
C SER A 534 -0.06 2.18 32.38
N ASN A 535 0.21 1.24 33.30
CA ASN A 535 1.52 1.04 33.93
C ASN A 535 2.09 2.35 34.55
N TYR A 536 1.27 3.10 35.27
CA TYR A 536 1.66 4.34 35.94
C TYR A 536 1.82 4.13 37.44
N GLU A 537 2.81 4.78 38.04
CA GLU A 537 3.11 4.64 39.48
C GLU A 537 1.93 5.03 40.33
N SER A 538 1.47 4.11 41.21
CA SER A 538 0.38 4.31 42.14
C SER A 538 0.59 3.46 43.40
N GLY A 539 0.54 4.07 44.57
CA GLY A 539 0.88 3.37 45.82
C GLY A 539 2.32 2.88 45.82
N ASN A 540 2.52 1.59 46.11
CA ASN A 540 3.83 0.95 46.18
C ASN A 540 4.16 0.16 44.92
N GLY A 541 3.67 0.57 43.73
CA GLY A 541 3.96 -0.11 42.47
C GLY A 541 3.20 0.48 41.27
N TYR A 542 2.98 -0.34 40.27
CA TYR A 542 2.43 0.05 38.98
C TYR A 542 1.23 -0.83 38.64
N PRO A 543 -0.03 -0.38 38.87
CA PRO A 543 -1.20 -1.10 38.38
C PRO A 543 -1.23 -1.12 36.87
N ASP A 544 -1.77 -2.17 36.29
CA ASP A 544 -1.86 -2.29 34.85
C ASP A 544 -2.69 -1.17 34.22
N ILE A 545 -3.88 -0.88 34.81
CA ILE A 545 -4.76 0.17 34.31
C ILE A 545 -5.47 0.88 35.47
N THR A 546 -5.51 2.21 35.39
CA THR A 546 -6.37 3.04 36.25
C THR A 546 -7.07 4.12 35.45
N PHE A 547 -8.29 4.47 35.83
CA PHE A 547 -9.00 5.62 35.27
C PHE A 547 -10.09 6.16 36.22
N LYS A 548 -10.58 7.35 35.91
CA LYS A 548 -11.75 7.93 36.54
C LYS A 548 -12.94 7.99 35.60
N ALA A 549 -14.12 7.79 36.10
CA ALA A 549 -15.38 7.83 35.38
C ALA A 549 -16.44 8.69 36.11
N GLU A 550 -17.59 8.87 35.48
CA GLU A 550 -18.74 9.62 35.99
C GLU A 550 -18.35 10.99 36.57
N ARG A 551 -17.73 11.84 35.74
CA ARG A 551 -17.25 13.18 36.11
C ARG A 551 -16.27 13.16 37.31
N ASN A 552 -15.39 12.17 37.32
CA ASN A 552 -14.35 11.97 38.32
C ASN A 552 -14.85 11.60 39.73
N THR A 553 -16.09 11.11 39.83
CA THR A 553 -16.63 10.66 41.16
C THR A 553 -16.35 9.20 41.45
N LYS A 554 -15.96 8.43 40.42
CA LYS A 554 -15.63 7.00 40.55
C LYS A 554 -14.22 6.73 40.06
N ALA A 555 -13.48 5.88 40.73
CA ALA A 555 -12.18 5.39 40.29
C ALA A 555 -12.23 3.87 40.06
N VAL A 556 -11.55 3.43 39.02
CA VAL A 556 -11.41 2.02 38.65
C VAL A 556 -9.93 1.67 38.59
N ILE A 557 -9.58 0.54 39.19
CA ILE A 557 -8.22 -0.01 39.21
C ILE A 557 -8.31 -1.45 38.68
N ILE A 558 -7.49 -1.78 37.71
CA ILE A 558 -7.48 -3.11 37.10
C ILE A 558 -6.04 -3.65 37.14
N GLU A 559 -5.92 -4.89 37.60
CA GLU A 559 -4.72 -5.71 37.53
C GLU A 559 -5.02 -6.92 36.67
N ILE A 560 -4.12 -7.25 35.73
CA ILE A 560 -4.30 -8.30 34.74
C ILE A 560 -3.32 -9.43 35.01
N LYS A 561 -3.81 -10.67 34.93
CA LYS A 561 -2.98 -11.87 34.93
C LYS A 561 -3.34 -12.74 33.74
N ALA A 562 -2.35 -13.45 33.21
CA ALA A 562 -2.60 -14.36 32.11
C ALA A 562 -1.82 -15.67 32.28
N ALA A 563 -2.45 -16.75 31.86
CA ALA A 563 -1.87 -18.08 31.93
C ALA A 563 -2.20 -18.92 30.69
N PRO A 564 -1.49 -20.03 30.41
CA PRO A 564 -1.83 -20.95 29.35
C PRO A 564 -3.26 -21.50 29.48
N THR A 565 -3.84 -21.90 28.33
CA THR A 565 -5.17 -22.50 28.28
C THR A 565 -5.25 -23.74 29.19
N GLY A 566 -6.27 -23.80 30.02
CA GLY A 566 -6.47 -24.88 31.02
C GLY A 566 -5.98 -24.57 32.43
N SER A 567 -5.37 -23.39 32.63
CA SER A 567 -4.95 -22.93 33.97
C SER A 567 -6.16 -22.50 34.81
N ASP A 568 -5.98 -22.50 36.14
CA ASP A 568 -6.98 -22.00 37.08
C ASP A 568 -7.00 -20.45 37.07
N ILE A 569 -7.90 -19.90 36.27
CA ILE A 569 -8.09 -18.45 36.11
C ILE A 569 -8.85 -17.81 37.28
N VAL A 570 -9.54 -18.60 38.09
CA VAL A 570 -10.25 -18.10 39.28
C VAL A 570 -9.24 -17.66 40.34
N THR A 571 -8.38 -18.57 40.78
CA THR A 571 -7.30 -18.28 41.70
C THR A 571 -6.37 -17.16 41.19
N LEU A 572 -6.14 -17.13 39.87
CA LEU A 572 -5.27 -16.13 39.24
C LEU A 572 -5.89 -14.73 39.29
N SER A 573 -7.21 -14.60 39.12
CA SER A 573 -7.92 -13.32 39.25
C SER A 573 -7.98 -12.82 40.69
N GLU A 574 -8.10 -13.73 41.66
CA GLU A 574 -8.04 -13.40 43.08
C GLU A 574 -6.64 -12.91 43.48
N THR A 575 -5.58 -13.54 42.90
CA THR A 575 -4.20 -13.10 43.08
C THR A 575 -3.98 -11.68 42.54
N ALA A 576 -4.54 -11.38 41.36
CA ALA A 576 -4.48 -10.05 40.75
C ALA A 576 -5.18 -9.01 41.66
N LEU A 577 -6.35 -9.33 42.19
CA LEU A 577 -7.06 -8.44 43.12
C LEU A 577 -6.29 -8.23 44.44
N SER A 578 -5.71 -9.29 44.99
CA SER A 578 -4.88 -9.22 46.21
C SER A 578 -3.66 -8.33 46.00
N GLN A 579 -3.04 -8.34 44.81
CA GLN A 579 -1.91 -7.47 44.46
C GLN A 579 -2.30 -5.97 44.56
N ILE A 580 -3.51 -5.59 44.14
CA ILE A 580 -4.01 -4.21 44.25
C ILE A 580 -4.03 -3.75 45.73
N GLU A 581 -4.47 -4.64 46.62
CA GLU A 581 -4.54 -4.34 48.07
C GLU A 581 -3.15 -4.30 48.73
N GLU A 582 -2.31 -5.31 48.48
CA GLU A 582 -0.96 -5.40 49.03
C GLU A 582 -0.07 -4.24 48.60
N LYS A 583 -0.15 -3.85 47.34
CA LYS A 583 0.60 -2.73 46.76
C LYS A 583 -0.05 -1.37 47.01
N LYS A 584 -1.24 -1.34 47.61
CA LYS A 584 -1.96 -0.13 47.97
C LYS A 584 -2.26 0.81 46.80
N TYR A 585 -2.56 0.25 45.64
CA TYR A 585 -2.82 1.02 44.42
C TYR A 585 -3.99 2.01 44.56
N ALA A 586 -4.90 1.78 45.50
CA ALA A 586 -6.04 2.64 45.77
C ALA A 586 -5.73 3.87 46.65
N GLU A 587 -4.57 3.94 47.31
CA GLU A 587 -4.28 5.04 48.29
C GLU A 587 -4.42 6.45 47.67
N PRO A 588 -3.91 6.75 46.47
CA PRO A 588 -4.08 8.09 45.90
C PRO A 588 -5.55 8.46 45.66
N PHE A 589 -6.40 7.47 45.36
CA PHE A 589 -7.83 7.66 45.13
C PHE A 589 -8.61 7.77 46.45
N MET A 590 -8.19 7.08 47.52
CA MET A 590 -8.81 7.12 48.84
C MET A 590 -8.75 8.52 49.46
N THR A 591 -7.65 9.22 49.26
CA THR A 591 -7.42 10.56 49.80
C THR A 591 -8.15 11.66 49.02
N ASN A 592 -8.59 11.36 47.81
CA ASN A 592 -9.32 12.32 47.00
C ASN A 592 -10.78 12.43 47.41
N ARG A 593 -11.18 13.64 47.88
CA ARG A 593 -12.55 13.91 48.39
C ARG A 593 -13.62 13.88 47.31
N MET A 594 -13.26 14.05 46.02
CA MET A 594 -14.20 14.00 44.90
C MET A 594 -14.60 12.56 44.56
N ILE A 595 -13.75 11.58 44.88
CA ILE A 595 -14.02 10.18 44.57
C ILE A 595 -14.95 9.59 45.63
N GLN A 596 -16.14 9.19 45.19
CA GLN A 596 -17.20 8.62 46.05
C GLN A 596 -17.13 7.09 46.10
N SER A 597 -16.63 6.45 45.03
CA SER A 597 -16.49 5.01 44.97
C SER A 597 -15.22 4.59 44.24
N ILE A 598 -14.60 3.51 44.74
CA ILE A 598 -13.41 2.90 44.14
C ILE A 598 -13.70 1.42 43.90
N TYR A 599 -13.56 0.98 42.66
CA TYR A 599 -13.70 -0.42 42.28
C TYR A 599 -12.35 -0.99 41.83
N ALA A 600 -11.96 -2.09 42.45
CA ALA A 600 -10.74 -2.84 42.12
C ALA A 600 -11.11 -4.15 41.43
N TYR A 601 -10.41 -4.46 40.37
CA TYR A 601 -10.63 -5.64 39.55
C TYR A 601 -9.35 -6.43 39.35
N GLY A 602 -9.38 -7.72 39.73
CA GLY A 602 -8.44 -8.72 39.23
C GLY A 602 -9.05 -9.41 38.03
N ILE A 603 -8.39 -9.33 36.88
CA ILE A 603 -8.86 -9.95 35.65
C ILE A 603 -7.84 -10.98 35.20
N ALA A 604 -8.25 -12.23 35.08
CA ALA A 604 -7.39 -13.31 34.59
C ALA A 604 -7.84 -13.84 33.25
N PHE A 605 -6.89 -14.10 32.35
CA PHE A 605 -7.12 -14.62 31.02
C PHE A 605 -6.39 -15.95 30.79
N ALA A 606 -7.05 -16.89 30.08
CA ALA A 606 -6.41 -18.08 29.55
C ALA A 606 -7.05 -18.47 28.20
N GLY A 607 -6.35 -18.22 27.11
CA GLY A 607 -6.87 -18.41 25.76
C GLY A 607 -8.12 -17.54 25.50
N LYS A 608 -9.24 -18.15 25.19
CA LYS A 608 -10.52 -17.44 24.95
C LYS A 608 -11.41 -17.30 26.21
N ASN A 609 -10.87 -17.60 27.38
CA ASN A 609 -11.61 -17.51 28.63
C ASN A 609 -11.04 -16.39 29.51
N CYS A 610 -11.92 -15.79 30.29
CA CYS A 610 -11.54 -14.84 31.33
C CYS A 610 -12.29 -15.13 32.62
N PHE A 611 -11.75 -14.63 33.73
CA PHE A 611 -12.45 -14.58 35.00
C PHE A 611 -12.17 -13.22 35.66
N ILE A 612 -13.18 -12.69 36.36
CA ILE A 612 -13.12 -11.34 36.90
C ILE A 612 -13.52 -11.38 38.39
N THR A 613 -12.62 -10.93 39.24
CA THR A 613 -12.90 -10.72 40.64
C THR A 613 -12.96 -9.22 40.91
N CYS A 614 -13.99 -8.76 41.62
CA CYS A 614 -14.20 -7.35 41.89
C CYS A 614 -14.34 -7.11 43.39
N LYS A 615 -13.80 -5.99 43.85
CA LYS A 615 -13.99 -5.48 45.20
C LYS A 615 -14.27 -3.99 45.19
N LYS A 616 -15.31 -3.56 45.91
CA LYS A 616 -15.53 -2.15 46.17
C LYS A 616 -14.70 -1.75 47.40
N LEU A 617 -13.78 -0.79 47.23
CA LEU A 617 -12.85 -0.35 48.28
C LEU A 617 -13.33 0.92 48.98
N LYS A 618 -14.19 1.71 48.34
CA LYS A 618 -14.80 2.94 48.91
C LYS A 618 -16.23 3.07 48.39
#